data_7c7a5861b00bda70db2e08f7465f7514
#
_entry.id   7c7a5861b00bda70db2e08f7465f7514
#
_cell.length_a   1.000
_cell.length_b   1.000
_cell.length_c   1.000
_cell.angle_alpha   90.00
_cell.angle_beta   90.00
_cell.angle_gamma   90.00
#
_symmetry.space_group_name_H-M   'P 1'
#
loop_
_entity.id
_entity.type
_entity.pdbx_description
1 polymer ?
#
loop_
_entity_poly.entity_id
_entity_poly.type
_entity_poly.pdbx_seq_one_letter_code
_entity_poly.pdbx_strand_id
1 'polypeptide(L)'
;MRVTLFGTRGSVAAPGPETAGYGGNTSAVEVCGKDGTILVLDAGTGIRRLGLQVLSSIPRIDILLTHLHMDHIQGLGFFGPLYNPGIEVHIWGPSSSTLSLEARLSRYLSPPLFPVHLRDLPRLTCHPVPRTPFDVGPFHVRTALICHPGPTVGYRIEAKEGIVAYLSDHEPALGLRNGQWPGKDWISGYDLAMEADLLIHDAQYTDEQYKRCLGWGHSTYQHAFEFAARVGAKEIIPFHHDPSHDDATLDFLLEEAVRRCQPGFKVSGGREGAVFEVGLS
;
A
#
# COMPACT_ATOMS: atom_id res chain seq x y z
N MET A 1 -5.96 -15.38 -6.50
CA MET A 1 -5.14 -14.15 -6.82
C MET A 1 -3.91 -14.19 -5.94
N ARG A 2 -2.77 -13.75 -6.46
CA ARG A 2 -1.48 -13.77 -5.75
C ARG A 2 -1.08 -12.35 -5.38
N VAL A 3 -0.63 -12.14 -4.15
CA VAL A 3 -0.12 -10.87 -3.65
C VAL A 3 1.35 -11.03 -3.27
N THR A 4 2.22 -10.15 -3.78
CA THR A 4 3.67 -10.19 -3.52
C THR A 4 4.13 -8.83 -2.97
N LEU A 5 4.86 -8.82 -1.86
CA LEU A 5 5.41 -7.62 -1.26
C LEU A 5 6.79 -7.31 -1.84
N PHE A 6 6.97 -6.14 -2.45
CA PHE A 6 8.24 -5.69 -3.02
C PHE A 6 8.91 -4.58 -2.20
N GLY A 7 8.16 -3.93 -1.32
CA GLY A 7 8.62 -2.94 -0.39
C GLY A 7 7.60 -2.74 0.72
N THR A 8 8.06 -2.68 1.96
CA THR A 8 7.22 -2.71 3.17
C THR A 8 7.55 -1.61 4.16
N ARG A 9 8.62 -0.81 3.91
CA ARG A 9 9.01 0.32 4.76
C ARG A 9 8.18 1.56 4.49
N GLY A 10 7.98 2.34 5.54
CA GLY A 10 7.38 3.65 5.48
C GLY A 10 8.40 4.77 5.43
N SER A 11 7.94 5.96 5.05
CA SER A 11 8.62 7.24 5.07
C SER A 11 9.90 7.34 4.23
N VAL A 12 10.85 6.42 4.35
CA VAL A 12 12.10 6.40 3.60
C VAL A 12 12.68 4.98 3.52
N ALA A 13 13.41 4.67 2.47
CA ALA A 13 14.11 3.40 2.35
C ALA A 13 15.18 3.26 3.45
N ALA A 14 15.23 2.07 4.06
CA ALA A 14 16.13 1.74 5.15
C ALA A 14 16.96 0.48 4.83
N PRO A 15 17.89 0.55 3.85
CA PRO A 15 18.74 -0.58 3.50
C PRO A 15 19.82 -0.81 4.56
N GLY A 16 20.04 -2.06 4.95
CA GLY A 16 21.07 -2.44 5.89
C GLY A 16 21.00 -3.92 6.24
N PRO A 17 22.04 -4.51 6.84
CA PRO A 17 21.99 -5.88 7.31
C PRO A 17 20.95 -6.07 8.42
N GLU A 18 20.71 -5.04 9.24
CA GLU A 18 19.75 -5.03 10.35
C GLU A 18 18.29 -4.97 9.90
N THR A 19 18.04 -4.63 8.63
CA THR A 19 16.71 -4.53 8.03
C THR A 19 16.46 -5.56 6.91
N ALA A 20 17.43 -6.45 6.68
CA ALA A 20 17.42 -7.37 5.55
C ALA A 20 16.30 -8.43 5.64
N GLY A 21 15.84 -8.78 6.84
CA GLY A 21 14.79 -9.76 7.07
C GLY A 21 13.39 -9.27 6.70
N TYR A 22 13.07 -8.01 7.02
CA TYR A 22 11.81 -7.37 6.57
C TYR A 22 11.96 -6.66 5.22
N GLY A 23 13.18 -6.30 4.85
CA GLY A 23 13.51 -5.53 3.67
C GLY A 23 13.63 -4.04 3.95
N GLY A 24 14.34 -3.33 3.07
CA GLY A 24 14.64 -1.90 3.20
C GLY A 24 13.92 -1.03 2.17
N ASN A 25 13.11 -1.58 1.27
CA ASN A 25 12.41 -0.80 0.25
C ASN A 25 11.08 -0.25 0.76
N THR A 26 10.69 0.93 0.24
CA THR A 26 9.40 1.55 0.53
C THR A 26 8.27 0.95 -0.30
N SER A 27 7.06 1.28 0.08
CA SER A 27 5.77 0.69 -0.31
C SER A 27 5.64 0.32 -1.79
N ALA A 28 5.58 -0.97 -2.09
CA ALA A 28 5.24 -1.51 -3.41
C ALA A 28 4.69 -2.94 -3.26
N VAL A 29 3.48 -3.18 -3.73
CA VAL A 29 2.82 -4.49 -3.66
C VAL A 29 2.27 -4.86 -5.02
N GLU A 30 2.54 -6.08 -5.47
CA GLU A 30 1.92 -6.67 -6.67
C GLU A 30 0.66 -7.44 -6.29
N VAL A 31 -0.41 -7.25 -7.03
CA VAL A 31 -1.58 -8.12 -7.07
C VAL A 31 -1.68 -8.71 -8.46
N CYS A 32 -1.50 -10.01 -8.59
CA CYS A 32 -1.51 -10.74 -9.86
C CYS A 32 -2.76 -11.61 -9.97
N GLY A 33 -3.54 -11.40 -11.02
CA GLY A 33 -4.69 -12.22 -11.37
C GLY A 33 -4.29 -13.58 -11.95
N LYS A 34 -5.20 -14.54 -11.92
CA LYS A 34 -4.97 -15.86 -12.56
C LYS A 34 -4.80 -15.76 -14.08
N ASP A 35 -5.31 -14.71 -14.69
CA ASP A 35 -5.16 -14.40 -16.12
C ASP A 35 -3.85 -13.71 -16.47
N GLY A 36 -3.01 -13.42 -15.47
CA GLY A 36 -1.74 -12.72 -15.62
C GLY A 36 -1.86 -11.19 -15.58
N THR A 37 -3.03 -10.62 -15.33
CA THR A 37 -3.20 -9.18 -15.11
C THR A 37 -2.42 -8.74 -13.89
N ILE A 38 -1.59 -7.69 -14.04
CA ILE A 38 -0.77 -7.11 -12.97
C ILE A 38 -1.35 -5.77 -12.54
N LEU A 39 -1.65 -5.69 -11.25
CA LEU A 39 -2.00 -4.49 -10.53
C LEU A 39 -0.92 -4.20 -9.49
N VAL A 40 -0.42 -2.98 -9.43
CA VAL A 40 0.62 -2.57 -8.47
C VAL A 40 0.03 -1.54 -7.52
N LEU A 41 0.21 -1.75 -6.22
CA LEU A 41 -0.22 -0.83 -5.18
C LEU A 41 1.01 -0.07 -4.70
N ASP A 42 1.01 1.23 -4.89
CA ASP A 42 2.10 2.17 -4.70
C ASP A 42 3.37 1.88 -5.51
N ALA A 43 4.23 2.86 -5.60
CA ALA A 43 5.43 2.87 -6.43
C ALA A 43 6.65 3.41 -5.69
N GLY A 44 6.80 2.99 -4.43
CA GLY A 44 8.02 3.22 -3.65
C GLY A 44 9.23 2.53 -4.25
N THR A 45 10.35 2.52 -3.55
CA THR A 45 11.61 1.97 -4.08
C THR A 45 11.51 0.48 -4.47
N GLY A 46 10.59 -0.26 -3.82
CA GLY A 46 10.35 -1.68 -4.10
C GLY A 46 9.89 -1.97 -5.53
N ILE A 47 9.21 -1.03 -6.19
CA ILE A 47 8.69 -1.23 -7.56
C ILE A 47 9.81 -1.51 -8.58
N ARG A 48 11.02 -1.02 -8.33
CA ARG A 48 12.18 -1.32 -9.18
C ARG A 48 12.43 -2.83 -9.28
N ARG A 49 12.32 -3.56 -8.17
CA ARG A 49 12.50 -5.03 -8.14
C ARG A 49 11.39 -5.74 -8.92
N LEU A 50 10.16 -5.29 -8.76
CA LEU A 50 9.03 -5.80 -9.54
C LEU A 50 9.29 -5.58 -11.04
N GLY A 51 9.73 -4.40 -11.44
CA GLY A 51 10.02 -4.07 -12.84
C GLY A 51 11.07 -4.97 -13.49
N LEU A 52 12.01 -5.56 -12.73
CA LEU A 52 12.98 -6.53 -13.22
C LEU A 52 12.37 -7.94 -13.46
N GLN A 53 11.22 -8.23 -12.89
CA GLN A 53 10.52 -9.51 -13.00
C GLN A 53 9.41 -9.49 -14.06
N VAL A 54 8.99 -8.28 -14.49
CA VAL A 54 7.93 -8.14 -15.50
C VAL A 54 8.43 -8.64 -16.85
N LEU A 55 7.72 -9.62 -17.40
CA LEU A 55 8.00 -10.15 -18.72
C LEU A 55 7.59 -9.15 -19.81
N SER A 56 8.37 -9.08 -20.88
CA SER A 56 8.07 -8.24 -22.04
C SER A 56 6.75 -8.62 -22.75
N SER A 57 6.21 -9.78 -22.45
CA SER A 57 4.91 -10.25 -22.95
C SER A 57 3.71 -9.65 -22.23
N ILE A 58 3.91 -8.97 -21.10
CA ILE A 58 2.82 -8.29 -20.37
C ILE A 58 2.44 -7.02 -21.14
N PRO A 59 1.21 -6.91 -21.67
CA PRO A 59 0.84 -5.78 -22.52
C PRO A 59 0.52 -4.52 -21.73
N ARG A 60 0.10 -4.67 -20.46
CA ARG A 60 -0.38 -3.56 -19.62
C ARG A 60 -0.09 -3.79 -18.13
N ILE A 61 0.23 -2.70 -17.44
CA ILE A 61 0.38 -2.64 -15.99
C ILE A 61 -0.41 -1.44 -15.47
N ASP A 62 -1.19 -1.64 -14.43
CA ASP A 62 -1.91 -0.59 -13.72
C ASP A 62 -1.29 -0.37 -12.34
N ILE A 63 -0.89 0.87 -12.03
CA ILE A 63 -0.32 1.29 -10.75
C ILE A 63 -1.37 2.13 -10.02
N LEU A 64 -1.79 1.71 -8.84
CA LEU A 64 -2.73 2.41 -7.97
C LEU A 64 -1.96 3.09 -6.85
N LEU A 65 -1.82 4.41 -6.91
CA LEU A 65 -1.16 5.22 -5.88
C LEU A 65 -2.17 5.59 -4.79
N THR A 66 -1.83 5.30 -3.53
CA THR A 66 -2.62 5.73 -2.38
C THR A 66 -2.57 7.24 -2.22
N HIS A 67 -1.38 7.81 -2.34
CA HIS A 67 -1.11 9.25 -2.28
C HIS A 67 0.26 9.57 -2.91
N LEU A 68 0.74 10.80 -2.77
CA LEU A 68 1.94 11.25 -3.48
C LEU A 68 3.09 11.63 -2.54
N HIS A 69 3.18 11.05 -1.34
CA HIS A 69 4.41 11.15 -0.55
C HIS A 69 5.55 10.40 -1.25
N MET A 70 6.78 10.82 -0.99
CA MET A 70 7.94 10.35 -1.76
C MET A 70 8.15 8.85 -1.67
N ASP A 71 7.91 8.25 -0.52
CA ASP A 71 8.06 6.82 -0.28
C ASP A 71 7.05 5.95 -1.05
N HIS A 72 5.99 6.55 -1.62
CA HIS A 72 5.01 5.88 -2.47
C HIS A 72 5.20 6.14 -3.96
N ILE A 73 6.07 7.07 -4.36
CA ILE A 73 6.30 7.41 -5.78
C ILE A 73 7.77 7.38 -6.20
N GLN A 74 8.69 7.30 -5.25
CA GLN A 74 10.14 7.45 -5.47
C GLN A 74 10.69 6.43 -6.47
N GLY A 75 10.13 5.24 -6.53
CA GLY A 75 10.57 4.17 -7.44
C GLY A 75 10.13 4.33 -8.89
N LEU A 76 9.14 5.19 -9.19
CA LEU A 76 8.60 5.33 -10.55
C LEU A 76 9.66 5.57 -11.61
N GLY A 77 10.59 6.47 -11.35
CA GLY A 77 11.66 6.80 -12.31
C GLY A 77 12.60 5.62 -12.62
N PHE A 78 12.58 4.58 -11.82
CA PHE A 78 13.41 3.37 -11.96
C PHE A 78 12.60 2.11 -12.29
N PHE A 79 11.32 2.27 -12.62
CA PHE A 79 10.44 1.19 -13.04
C PHE A 79 10.61 0.92 -14.54
N GLY A 80 11.39 -0.08 -14.88
CA GLY A 80 11.76 -0.41 -16.27
C GLY A 80 10.60 -0.45 -17.28
N PRO A 81 9.42 -1.02 -16.94
CA PRO A 81 8.28 -1.03 -17.84
C PRO A 81 7.82 0.34 -18.35
N LEU A 82 8.02 1.43 -17.60
CA LEU A 82 7.73 2.80 -18.06
C LEU A 82 8.49 3.22 -19.31
N TYR A 83 9.65 2.62 -19.56
CA TYR A 83 10.52 2.92 -20.70
C TYR A 83 10.35 1.94 -21.86
N ASN A 84 9.53 0.91 -21.68
CA ASN A 84 9.29 -0.11 -22.71
C ASN A 84 8.09 0.28 -23.59
N PRO A 85 8.28 0.60 -24.91
CA PRO A 85 7.18 0.97 -25.78
C PRO A 85 6.19 -0.18 -26.06
N GLY A 86 6.53 -1.41 -25.69
CA GLY A 86 5.66 -2.58 -25.80
C GLY A 86 4.66 -2.72 -24.65
N ILE A 87 4.81 -1.95 -23.54
CA ILE A 87 3.98 -2.07 -22.34
C ILE A 87 3.21 -0.77 -22.12
N GLU A 88 1.91 -0.88 -21.97
CA GLU A 88 1.08 0.25 -21.49
C GLU A 88 1.17 0.34 -19.96
N VAL A 89 1.48 1.52 -19.44
CA VAL A 89 1.46 1.77 -18.00
C VAL A 89 0.40 2.82 -17.67
N HIS A 90 -0.54 2.45 -16.84
CA HIS A 90 -1.58 3.32 -16.34
C HIS A 90 -1.33 3.63 -14.87
N ILE A 91 -1.22 4.91 -14.52
CA ILE A 91 -1.07 5.34 -13.12
C ILE A 91 -2.37 5.99 -12.67
N TRP A 92 -2.96 5.43 -11.64
CA TRP A 92 -4.16 5.92 -10.97
C TRP A 92 -3.77 6.55 -9.65
N GLY A 93 -4.32 7.70 -9.31
CA GLY A 93 -4.02 8.34 -8.04
C GLY A 93 -5.11 9.29 -7.56
N PRO A 94 -5.02 9.78 -6.32
CA PRO A 94 -6.05 10.63 -5.74
C PRO A 94 -6.33 11.84 -6.62
N SER A 95 -7.61 12.17 -6.80
CA SER A 95 -8.03 13.36 -7.54
C SER A 95 -7.62 14.65 -6.80
N SER A 96 -7.47 15.72 -7.54
CA SER A 96 -7.22 17.07 -7.00
C SER A 96 -8.08 18.07 -7.75
N SER A 97 -8.54 19.10 -7.05
CA SER A 97 -9.30 20.20 -7.65
C SER A 97 -8.43 21.22 -8.38
N THR A 98 -7.10 21.17 -8.21
CA THR A 98 -6.19 22.21 -8.71
C THR A 98 -5.26 21.74 -9.82
N LEU A 99 -4.77 20.51 -9.77
CA LEU A 99 -3.79 19.98 -10.73
C LEU A 99 -4.12 18.54 -11.11
N SER A 100 -3.86 18.17 -12.38
CA SER A 100 -3.94 16.77 -12.83
C SER A 100 -2.92 15.90 -12.08
N LEU A 101 -3.14 14.59 -12.08
CA LEU A 101 -2.19 13.64 -11.51
C LEU A 101 -0.83 13.74 -12.21
N GLU A 102 -0.84 13.82 -13.53
CA GLU A 102 0.37 14.01 -14.34
C GLU A 102 1.16 15.26 -13.95
N ALA A 103 0.49 16.41 -13.79
CA ALA A 103 1.14 17.66 -13.38
C ALA A 103 1.75 17.57 -11.98
N ARG A 104 1.12 16.82 -11.06
CA ARG A 104 1.65 16.60 -9.71
C ARG A 104 2.87 15.66 -9.71
N LEU A 105 2.81 14.55 -10.45
CA LEU A 105 3.93 13.61 -10.59
C LEU A 105 5.12 14.25 -11.34
N SER A 106 4.86 15.13 -12.31
CA SER A 106 5.89 15.86 -13.04
C SER A 106 6.75 16.78 -12.17
N ARG A 107 6.31 17.11 -10.95
CA ARG A 107 7.17 17.84 -9.98
C ARG A 107 8.37 16.99 -9.55
N TYR A 108 8.23 15.71 -9.49
CA TYR A 108 9.29 14.75 -9.18
C TYR A 108 9.98 14.23 -10.44
N LEU A 109 9.22 13.75 -11.43
CA LEU A 109 9.74 13.18 -12.68
C LEU A 109 9.98 14.27 -13.73
N SER A 110 10.92 15.15 -13.45
CA SER A 110 11.42 16.20 -14.36
C SER A 110 12.72 16.80 -13.87
N PRO A 111 13.57 17.37 -14.75
CA PRO A 111 14.74 18.15 -14.34
C PRO A 111 14.38 19.31 -13.40
N PRO A 112 15.22 19.62 -12.39
CA PRO A 112 16.50 19.00 -12.10
C PRO A 112 16.42 17.77 -11.19
N LEU A 113 15.22 17.34 -10.73
CA LEU A 113 15.08 16.23 -9.77
C LEU A 113 15.22 14.86 -10.44
N PHE A 114 14.81 14.75 -11.71
CA PHE A 114 14.94 13.55 -12.50
C PHE A 114 15.26 13.89 -13.96
N PRO A 115 16.14 13.10 -14.67
CA PRO A 115 16.63 13.50 -15.99
C PRO A 115 15.57 13.35 -17.12
N VAL A 116 14.51 12.59 -16.92
CA VAL A 116 13.46 12.32 -17.92
C VAL A 116 12.17 13.00 -17.49
N HIS A 117 11.49 13.67 -18.42
CA HIS A 117 10.14 14.17 -18.15
C HIS A 117 9.10 13.07 -18.24
N LEU A 118 8.09 13.13 -17.40
CA LEU A 118 6.98 12.18 -17.40
C LEU A 118 6.31 12.07 -18.79
N ARG A 119 6.13 13.21 -19.47
CA ARG A 119 5.54 13.31 -20.81
C ARG A 119 6.35 12.61 -21.92
N ASP A 120 7.63 12.34 -21.69
CA ASP A 120 8.52 11.70 -22.66
C ASP A 120 8.49 10.17 -22.54
N LEU A 121 7.76 9.64 -21.57
CA LEU A 121 7.59 8.18 -21.40
C LEU A 121 6.62 7.65 -22.46
N PRO A 122 6.98 6.53 -23.15
CA PRO A 122 6.37 6.16 -24.43
C PRO A 122 4.87 5.80 -24.36
N ARG A 123 4.42 5.12 -23.32
CA ARG A 123 3.04 4.61 -23.22
C ARG A 123 2.47 4.77 -21.81
N LEU A 124 2.66 5.94 -21.23
CA LEU A 124 2.14 6.27 -19.91
C LEU A 124 0.82 7.04 -20.02
N THR A 125 -0.15 6.64 -19.20
CA THR A 125 -1.40 7.39 -19.01
C THR A 125 -1.67 7.58 -17.52
N CYS A 126 -1.96 8.81 -17.10
CA CYS A 126 -2.31 9.14 -15.72
C CYS A 126 -3.81 9.37 -15.58
N HIS A 127 -4.42 8.76 -14.56
CA HIS A 127 -5.84 8.83 -14.28
C HIS A 127 -6.12 9.29 -12.84
N PRO A 128 -7.06 10.20 -12.60
CA PRO A 128 -7.62 10.32 -11.26
C PRO A 128 -8.42 9.05 -10.93
N VAL A 129 -8.29 8.52 -9.71
CA VAL A 129 -9.14 7.41 -9.30
C VAL A 129 -10.62 7.83 -9.34
N PRO A 130 -11.50 7.01 -9.92
CA PRO A 130 -12.93 7.28 -9.96
C PRO A 130 -13.53 7.31 -8.54
N ARG A 131 -14.61 8.05 -8.36
CA ARG A 131 -15.42 8.01 -7.13
C ARG A 131 -16.31 6.77 -7.04
N THR A 132 -16.59 6.17 -8.18
CA THR A 132 -17.35 4.91 -8.32
C THR A 132 -16.41 3.75 -8.51
N PRO A 133 -16.80 2.52 -8.16
CA PRO A 133 -16.03 1.34 -8.48
C PRO A 133 -15.68 1.26 -9.97
N PHE A 134 -14.52 0.68 -10.28
CA PHE A 134 -14.03 0.49 -11.65
C PHE A 134 -13.28 -0.84 -11.77
N ASP A 135 -13.14 -1.31 -13.01
CA ASP A 135 -12.52 -2.60 -13.27
C ASP A 135 -11.13 -2.44 -13.91
N VAL A 136 -10.20 -3.29 -13.48
CA VAL A 136 -8.89 -3.48 -14.09
C VAL A 136 -8.70 -4.98 -14.33
N GLY A 137 -8.84 -5.41 -15.57
CA GLY A 137 -8.86 -6.84 -15.89
C GLY A 137 -9.92 -7.58 -15.06
N PRO A 138 -9.55 -8.63 -14.30
CA PRO A 138 -10.48 -9.39 -13.48
C PRO A 138 -10.79 -8.73 -12.12
N PHE A 139 -10.16 -7.60 -11.80
CA PHE A 139 -10.27 -6.94 -10.51
C PHE A 139 -11.35 -5.86 -10.52
N HIS A 140 -12.29 -5.97 -9.59
CA HIS A 140 -13.23 -4.91 -9.27
C HIS A 140 -12.63 -4.05 -8.14
N VAL A 141 -12.31 -2.79 -8.44
CA VAL A 141 -11.58 -1.90 -7.54
C VAL A 141 -12.53 -0.85 -6.95
N ARG A 142 -12.53 -0.75 -5.63
CA ARG A 142 -13.22 0.32 -4.89
C ARG A 142 -12.20 1.16 -4.14
N THR A 143 -12.45 2.46 -4.07
CA THR A 143 -11.60 3.42 -3.38
C THR A 143 -12.41 4.32 -2.47
N ALA A 144 -11.82 4.77 -1.38
CA ALA A 144 -12.35 5.82 -0.53
C ALA A 144 -11.20 6.61 0.10
N LEU A 145 -11.48 7.85 0.48
CA LEU A 145 -10.54 8.63 1.30
C LEU A 145 -10.36 7.95 2.65
N ILE A 146 -9.12 7.89 3.10
CA ILE A 146 -8.75 7.35 4.41
C ILE A 146 -8.03 8.40 5.25
N CYS A 147 -7.97 8.18 6.56
CA CYS A 147 -7.41 9.12 7.52
C CYS A 147 -5.88 9.13 7.46
N HIS A 148 -5.35 10.08 6.70
CA HIS A 148 -3.94 10.41 6.57
C HIS A 148 -3.81 11.85 6.07
N PRO A 149 -2.72 12.60 6.38
CA PRO A 149 -2.51 13.95 5.87
C PRO A 149 -2.49 14.04 4.35
N GLY A 150 -3.26 14.97 3.80
CA GLY A 150 -3.43 15.13 2.37
C GLY A 150 -4.49 14.22 1.74
N PRO A 151 -4.68 14.31 0.41
CA PRO A 151 -5.61 13.44 -0.32
C PRO A 151 -5.04 12.02 -0.41
N THR A 152 -5.45 11.15 0.48
CA THR A 152 -5.03 9.74 0.54
C THR A 152 -6.22 8.83 0.39
N VAL A 153 -6.07 7.80 -0.44
CA VAL A 153 -7.10 6.78 -0.69
C VAL A 153 -6.60 5.40 -0.28
N GLY A 154 -7.51 4.61 0.27
CA GLY A 154 -7.32 3.17 0.39
C GLY A 154 -7.95 2.45 -0.80
N TYR A 155 -7.58 1.20 -0.99
CA TYR A 155 -8.06 0.34 -2.07
C TYR A 155 -8.66 -0.95 -1.52
N ARG A 156 -9.80 -1.34 -2.07
CA ARG A 156 -10.38 -2.68 -1.96
C ARG A 156 -10.40 -3.31 -3.35
N ILE A 157 -9.77 -4.45 -3.49
CA ILE A 157 -9.59 -5.18 -4.74
C ILE A 157 -10.34 -6.50 -4.59
N GLU A 158 -11.40 -6.66 -5.36
CA GLU A 158 -12.25 -7.85 -5.36
C GLU A 158 -12.03 -8.64 -6.64
N ALA A 159 -11.88 -9.94 -6.52
CA ALA A 159 -11.86 -10.89 -7.61
C ALA A 159 -12.68 -12.13 -7.21
N LYS A 160 -12.85 -13.09 -8.14
CA LYS A 160 -13.54 -14.36 -7.81
C LYS A 160 -12.87 -15.12 -6.67
N GLU A 161 -11.58 -14.96 -6.52
CA GLU A 161 -10.77 -15.64 -5.53
C GLU A 161 -10.93 -15.07 -4.12
N GLY A 162 -11.25 -13.78 -4.00
CA GLY A 162 -11.38 -13.14 -2.69
C GLY A 162 -11.12 -11.65 -2.74
N ILE A 163 -10.85 -11.08 -1.58
CA ILE A 163 -10.80 -9.65 -1.32
C ILE A 163 -9.47 -9.28 -0.70
N VAL A 164 -8.76 -8.34 -1.33
CA VAL A 164 -7.57 -7.68 -0.76
C VAL A 164 -7.91 -6.23 -0.43
N ALA A 165 -7.64 -5.81 0.81
CA ALA A 165 -7.71 -4.41 1.21
C ALA A 165 -6.31 -3.87 1.48
N TYR A 166 -6.01 -2.68 0.93
CA TYR A 166 -4.73 -2.01 1.06
C TYR A 166 -4.90 -0.60 1.65
N LEU A 167 -4.41 -0.42 2.87
CA LEU A 167 -4.50 0.78 3.69
C LEU A 167 -3.11 1.06 4.28
N SER A 168 -2.13 1.42 3.42
CA SER A 168 -0.71 1.52 3.78
C SER A 168 -0.42 2.62 4.79
N ASP A 169 -1.07 3.77 4.64
CA ASP A 169 -0.92 4.97 5.48
C ASP A 169 -2.30 5.30 6.04
N HIS A 170 -2.54 4.88 7.25
CA HIS A 170 -3.89 4.93 7.80
C HIS A 170 -3.90 5.06 9.32
N GLU A 171 -4.61 6.08 9.82
CA GLU A 171 -4.79 6.36 11.24
C GLU A 171 -6.26 6.30 11.66
N PRO A 172 -6.92 5.11 11.61
CA PRO A 172 -8.33 5.00 11.97
C PRO A 172 -8.57 5.31 13.45
N ALA A 173 -7.55 5.12 14.30
CA ALA A 173 -7.62 5.38 15.74
C ALA A 173 -7.72 6.88 16.09
N LEU A 174 -7.47 7.80 15.13
CA LEU A 174 -7.69 9.23 15.34
C LEU A 174 -9.16 9.55 15.68
N GLY A 175 -10.09 8.69 15.30
CA GLY A 175 -11.51 8.78 15.64
C GLY A 175 -11.88 8.30 17.05
N LEU A 176 -10.93 7.73 17.81
CA LEU A 176 -11.18 7.23 19.16
C LEU A 176 -11.60 8.37 20.12
N ARG A 177 -12.63 8.10 20.92
CA ARG A 177 -13.06 9.00 21.99
C ARG A 177 -12.98 8.27 23.33
N ASN A 178 -12.14 8.76 24.23
CA ASN A 178 -11.89 8.10 25.54
C ASN A 178 -11.51 6.62 25.39
N GLY A 179 -10.69 6.28 24.38
CA GLY A 179 -10.26 4.91 24.08
C GLY A 179 -11.35 4.02 23.47
N GLN A 180 -12.48 4.57 23.08
CA GLN A 180 -13.58 3.84 22.46
C GLN A 180 -13.69 4.14 20.96
N TRP A 181 -13.84 3.10 20.16
CA TRP A 181 -14.08 3.23 18.73
C TRP A 181 -15.49 3.78 18.47
N PRO A 182 -15.64 4.68 17.49
CA PRO A 182 -16.96 5.15 17.06
C PRO A 182 -17.75 4.03 16.38
N GLY A 183 -19.03 4.30 16.04
CA GLY A 183 -19.80 3.40 15.18
C GLY A 183 -19.11 3.18 13.84
N LYS A 184 -19.33 2.02 13.21
CA LYS A 184 -18.66 1.58 11.98
C LYS A 184 -18.63 2.65 10.87
N ASP A 185 -19.71 3.38 10.68
CA ASP A 185 -19.85 4.41 9.63
C ASP A 185 -18.92 5.63 9.84
N TRP A 186 -18.29 5.73 11.01
CA TRP A 186 -17.37 6.80 11.40
C TRP A 186 -15.91 6.34 11.51
N ILE A 187 -15.66 5.05 11.23
CA ILE A 187 -14.29 4.51 11.18
C ILE A 187 -13.76 4.65 9.76
N SER A 188 -12.71 5.44 9.61
CA SER A 188 -12.01 5.58 8.32
C SER A 188 -11.62 4.21 7.76
N GLY A 189 -11.83 4.00 6.47
CA GLY A 189 -11.43 2.77 5.77
C GLY A 189 -12.25 1.52 6.08
N TYR A 190 -13.27 1.59 6.97
CA TYR A 190 -14.05 0.42 7.39
C TYR A 190 -14.65 -0.35 6.21
N ASP A 191 -15.37 0.34 5.31
CA ASP A 191 -16.06 -0.28 4.18
C ASP A 191 -15.10 -0.89 3.13
N LEU A 192 -13.86 -0.38 3.06
CA LEU A 192 -12.83 -0.95 2.20
C LEU A 192 -12.29 -2.26 2.76
N ALA A 193 -12.09 -2.32 4.07
CA ALA A 193 -11.45 -3.44 4.75
C ALA A 193 -12.44 -4.52 5.22
N MET A 194 -13.77 -4.23 5.18
CA MET A 194 -14.79 -5.14 5.69
C MET A 194 -14.69 -6.52 5.04
N GLU A 195 -14.55 -7.57 5.90
CA GLU A 195 -14.47 -8.98 5.52
C GLU A 195 -13.36 -9.29 4.49
N ALA A 196 -12.28 -8.49 4.47
CA ALA A 196 -11.15 -8.76 3.59
C ALA A 196 -10.51 -10.12 3.89
N ASP A 197 -10.21 -10.90 2.84
CA ASP A 197 -9.44 -12.13 2.98
C ASP A 197 -8.00 -11.81 3.38
N LEU A 198 -7.45 -10.71 2.83
CA LEU A 198 -6.13 -10.18 3.15
C LEU A 198 -6.21 -8.67 3.36
N LEU A 199 -5.88 -8.20 4.56
CA LEU A 199 -5.77 -6.79 4.90
C LEU A 199 -4.28 -6.42 5.04
N ILE A 200 -3.79 -5.54 4.17
CA ILE A 200 -2.46 -4.92 4.28
C ILE A 200 -2.68 -3.55 4.91
N HIS A 201 -2.16 -3.35 6.12
CA HIS A 201 -2.50 -2.18 6.94
C HIS A 201 -1.28 -1.57 7.62
N ASP A 202 -1.28 -0.24 7.70
CA ASP A 202 -0.30 0.53 8.46
C ASP A 202 -0.11 0.00 9.88
N ALA A 203 1.14 -0.13 10.28
CA ALA A 203 1.56 -0.47 11.65
C ALA A 203 2.93 0.15 11.96
N GLN A 204 3.11 1.43 11.62
CA GLN A 204 4.40 2.09 11.67
C GLN A 204 4.93 2.26 13.08
N TYR A 205 4.06 2.67 14.03
CA TYR A 205 4.49 3.15 15.33
C TYR A 205 4.36 2.15 16.46
N THR A 206 5.23 2.31 17.45
CA THR A 206 4.98 1.81 18.82
C THR A 206 3.93 2.70 19.51
N ASP A 207 3.31 2.19 20.59
CA ASP A 207 2.35 2.97 21.39
C ASP A 207 2.99 4.26 21.95
N GLU A 208 4.29 4.25 22.28
CA GLU A 208 5.00 5.42 22.78
C GLU A 208 5.32 6.45 21.68
N GLN A 209 5.71 5.99 20.48
CA GLN A 209 5.90 6.86 19.32
C GLN A 209 4.59 7.55 18.95
N TYR A 210 3.49 6.79 18.91
CA TYR A 210 2.17 7.28 18.52
C TYR A 210 1.70 8.48 19.38
N LYS A 211 2.00 8.50 20.67
CA LYS A 211 1.65 9.63 21.55
C LYS A 211 2.22 10.97 21.07
N ARG A 212 3.36 10.95 20.37
CA ARG A 212 4.05 12.14 19.82
C ARG A 212 3.67 12.43 18.36
N CYS A 213 3.14 11.41 17.68
CA CYS A 213 2.85 11.42 16.24
C CYS A 213 1.34 11.38 15.95
N LEU A 214 0.49 11.65 16.95
CA LEU A 214 -0.96 11.71 16.79
C LEU A 214 -1.34 12.70 15.67
N GLY A 215 -2.13 12.23 14.70
CA GLY A 215 -2.52 13.03 13.54
C GLY A 215 -1.50 13.02 12.39
N TRP A 216 -0.44 12.23 12.48
CA TRP A 216 0.53 12.04 11.39
C TRP A 216 0.04 11.03 10.34
N GLY A 217 -1.06 10.35 10.62
CA GLY A 217 -1.73 9.47 9.66
C GLY A 217 -1.27 8.03 9.67
N HIS A 218 -0.69 7.56 10.79
CA HIS A 218 -0.18 6.20 10.94
C HIS A 218 -0.71 5.49 12.19
N SER A 219 -0.65 4.17 12.16
CA SER A 219 -1.16 3.28 13.21
C SER A 219 -0.03 2.67 14.05
N THR A 220 -0.44 2.20 15.25
CA THR A 220 0.34 1.21 15.99
C THR A 220 -0.09 -0.20 15.60
N TYR A 221 0.71 -1.22 15.94
CA TYR A 221 0.31 -2.62 15.79
C TYR A 221 -0.99 -2.93 16.52
N GLN A 222 -1.20 -2.36 17.72
CA GLN A 222 -2.44 -2.54 18.48
C GLN A 222 -3.64 -1.96 17.72
N HIS A 223 -3.53 -0.72 17.23
CA HIS A 223 -4.61 -0.09 16.45
C HIS A 223 -4.93 -0.87 15.17
N ALA A 224 -3.91 -1.36 14.47
CA ALA A 224 -4.08 -2.18 13.28
C ALA A 224 -4.83 -3.49 13.58
N PHE A 225 -4.51 -4.16 14.68
CA PHE A 225 -5.17 -5.41 15.07
C PHE A 225 -6.60 -5.19 15.57
N GLU A 226 -6.83 -4.12 16.34
CA GLU A 226 -8.18 -3.74 16.76
C GLU A 226 -9.06 -3.36 15.56
N PHE A 227 -8.50 -2.67 14.57
CA PHE A 227 -9.18 -2.36 13.32
C PHE A 227 -9.49 -3.64 12.53
N ALA A 228 -8.52 -4.53 12.35
CA ALA A 228 -8.71 -5.81 11.66
C ALA A 228 -9.82 -6.66 12.30
N ALA A 229 -9.86 -6.73 13.63
CA ALA A 229 -10.94 -7.42 14.35
C ALA A 229 -12.33 -6.82 14.07
N ARG A 230 -12.39 -5.48 14.02
CA ARG A 230 -13.66 -4.76 13.81
C ARG A 230 -14.21 -4.91 12.40
N VAL A 231 -13.34 -4.93 11.41
CA VAL A 231 -13.74 -5.11 10.01
C VAL A 231 -13.94 -6.58 9.63
N GLY A 232 -13.60 -7.52 10.53
CA GLY A 232 -13.73 -8.96 10.27
C GLY A 232 -12.74 -9.47 9.24
N ALA A 233 -11.53 -8.88 9.15
CA ALA A 233 -10.49 -9.36 8.26
C ALA A 233 -10.04 -10.77 8.64
N LYS A 234 -9.79 -11.65 7.64
CA LYS A 234 -9.37 -13.04 7.88
C LYS A 234 -7.87 -13.16 8.13
N GLU A 235 -7.08 -12.31 7.46
CA GLU A 235 -5.63 -12.21 7.65
C GLU A 235 -5.21 -10.74 7.60
N ILE A 236 -4.28 -10.33 8.49
CA ILE A 236 -3.64 -9.02 8.45
C ILE A 236 -2.14 -9.16 8.20
N ILE A 237 -1.62 -8.21 7.40
CA ILE A 237 -0.20 -7.97 7.23
C ILE A 237 0.09 -6.57 7.77
N PRO A 238 0.75 -6.43 8.94
CA PRO A 238 1.32 -5.16 9.36
C PRO A 238 2.32 -4.67 8.32
N PHE A 239 2.18 -3.43 7.92
CA PHE A 239 2.88 -2.84 6.78
C PHE A 239 3.38 -1.43 7.14
N HIS A 240 4.14 -0.81 6.24
CA HIS A 240 4.64 0.56 6.39
C HIS A 240 5.54 0.73 7.62
N HIS A 241 6.49 -0.23 7.81
CA HIS A 241 7.35 -0.29 8.97
C HIS A 241 8.21 0.96 9.12
N ASP A 242 8.34 1.47 10.36
CA ASP A 242 9.20 2.60 10.68
C ASP A 242 10.65 2.34 10.24
N PRO A 243 11.28 3.25 9.50
CA PRO A 243 12.65 3.05 9.01
C PRO A 243 13.70 2.93 10.12
N SER A 244 13.40 3.39 11.34
CA SER A 244 14.28 3.26 12.51
C SER A 244 14.19 1.90 13.21
N HIS A 245 13.20 1.06 12.87
CA HIS A 245 13.04 -0.26 13.48
C HIS A 245 13.83 -1.31 12.68
N ASP A 246 14.75 -1.98 13.35
CA ASP A 246 15.44 -3.15 12.83
C ASP A 246 14.54 -4.40 12.84
N ASP A 247 15.01 -5.49 12.23
CA ASP A 247 14.27 -6.74 12.13
C ASP A 247 13.88 -7.32 13.50
N ALA A 248 14.78 -7.23 14.49
CA ALA A 248 14.53 -7.73 15.84
C ALA A 248 13.44 -6.91 16.55
N THR A 249 13.42 -5.60 16.36
CA THR A 249 12.38 -4.72 16.87
C THR A 249 11.02 -5.04 16.22
N LEU A 250 10.98 -5.26 14.91
CA LEU A 250 9.75 -5.59 14.21
C LEU A 250 9.20 -6.96 14.63
N ASP A 251 10.06 -7.97 14.79
CA ASP A 251 9.67 -9.28 15.32
C ASP A 251 9.08 -9.15 16.72
N PHE A 252 9.76 -8.41 17.62
CA PHE A 252 9.29 -8.15 18.97
C PHE A 252 7.91 -7.44 19.00
N LEU A 253 7.74 -6.38 18.19
CA LEU A 253 6.48 -5.64 18.12
C LEU A 253 5.33 -6.50 17.63
N LEU A 254 5.58 -7.35 16.63
CA LEU A 254 4.60 -8.28 16.10
C LEU A 254 4.18 -9.32 17.13
N GLU A 255 5.15 -9.97 17.78
CA GLU A 255 4.91 -10.98 18.81
C GLU A 255 4.17 -10.37 20.02
N GLU A 256 4.60 -9.20 20.48
CA GLU A 256 3.96 -8.48 21.57
C GLU A 256 2.48 -8.13 21.25
N ALA A 257 2.22 -7.64 20.04
CA ALA A 257 0.85 -7.32 19.60
C ALA A 257 -0.02 -8.59 19.51
N VAL A 258 0.50 -9.68 18.97
CA VAL A 258 -0.21 -10.98 18.94
C VAL A 258 -0.51 -11.46 20.36
N ARG A 259 0.47 -11.40 21.27
CA ARG A 259 0.30 -11.81 22.65
C ARG A 259 -0.74 -10.97 23.41
N ARG A 260 -0.77 -9.65 23.18
CA ARG A 260 -1.71 -8.71 23.85
C ARG A 260 -3.11 -8.81 23.28
N CYS A 261 -3.25 -8.81 21.98
CA CYS A 261 -4.56 -8.75 21.32
C CYS A 261 -5.21 -10.12 21.15
N GLN A 262 -4.44 -11.21 21.18
CA GLN A 262 -4.93 -12.59 20.96
C GLN A 262 -5.90 -12.67 19.78
N PRO A 263 -5.47 -12.25 18.55
CA PRO A 263 -6.37 -12.08 17.44
C PRO A 263 -7.04 -13.39 17.04
N GLY A 264 -8.33 -13.34 16.72
CA GLY A 264 -9.09 -14.46 16.16
C GLY A 264 -8.90 -14.63 14.65
N PHE A 265 -7.95 -13.92 14.05
CA PHE A 265 -7.61 -13.93 12.63
C PHE A 265 -6.12 -14.24 12.45
N LYS A 266 -5.75 -14.60 11.22
CA LYS A 266 -4.34 -14.87 10.91
C LYS A 266 -3.53 -13.59 10.85
N VAL A 267 -2.29 -13.64 11.39
CA VAL A 267 -1.33 -12.54 11.33
C VAL A 267 -0.08 -13.02 10.60
N SER A 268 0.34 -12.29 9.60
CA SER A 268 1.54 -12.61 8.82
C SER A 268 2.49 -11.41 8.80
N GLY A 269 3.79 -11.66 8.93
CA GLY A 269 4.80 -10.59 8.88
C GLY A 269 4.89 -9.96 7.49
N GLY A 270 4.88 -8.63 7.43
CA GLY A 270 5.07 -7.86 6.20
C GLY A 270 6.53 -7.82 5.77
N ARG A 271 7.03 -8.88 5.11
CA ARG A 271 8.43 -9.01 4.67
C ARG A 271 8.54 -8.89 3.16
N GLU A 272 9.55 -8.21 2.64
CA GLU A 272 9.84 -8.18 1.21
C GLU A 272 10.05 -9.57 0.63
N GLY A 273 9.46 -9.85 -0.52
CA GLY A 273 9.51 -11.15 -1.18
C GLY A 273 8.45 -12.14 -0.66
N ALA A 274 7.72 -11.81 0.39
CA ALA A 274 6.61 -12.65 0.84
C ALA A 274 5.49 -12.71 -0.21
N VAL A 275 4.93 -13.90 -0.40
CA VAL A 275 3.86 -14.19 -1.35
C VAL A 275 2.65 -14.76 -0.61
N PHE A 276 1.49 -14.23 -0.91
CA PHE A 276 0.22 -14.62 -0.32
C PHE A 276 -0.74 -15.06 -1.41
N GLU A 277 -1.35 -16.24 -1.23
CA GLU A 277 -2.38 -16.75 -2.13
C GLU A 277 -3.76 -16.47 -1.51
N VAL A 278 -4.55 -15.64 -2.17
CA VAL A 278 -5.91 -15.30 -1.73
C VAL A 278 -6.91 -16.18 -2.45
N GLY A 279 -7.77 -16.87 -1.67
CA GLY A 279 -8.86 -17.69 -2.21
C GLY A 279 -8.48 -19.11 -2.58
N LEU A 280 -7.39 -19.67 -2.04
CA LEU A 280 -7.09 -21.08 -2.00
C LEU A 280 -7.50 -21.62 -0.62
N SER A 281 -8.75 -22.00 -0.45
CA SER A 281 -9.25 -22.80 0.67
C SER A 281 -10.01 -24.00 0.11
#